data_a534f63fd049a6072652df1e7100f3c9
#
_entry.id   a534f63fd049a6072652df1e7100f3c9
#
_cell.length_a   1.000
_cell.length_b   1.000
_cell.length_c   1.000
_cell.angle_alpha   90.00
_cell.angle_beta   90.00
_cell.angle_gamma   90.00
#
_symmetry.space_group_name_H-M   'P 1'
#
loop_
_entity.id
_entity.type
_entity.pdbx_description
1 polymer ?
#
loop_
_entity_poly.entity_id
_entity_poly.type
_entity_poly.pdbx_seq_one_letter_code
_entity_poly.pdbx_strand_id
1 'polypeptide(L)'
;MKKLIAGVLSAVMCISPVLCVSAAADAEKHVITELLGREVEVPSEINRIAAIAGPTYEMVYMLGSADKIAMVKSGHTQDYPLALLTNPALADCAGIAANPSSTVNIEDYLEKEIDLVVYYDNEIELKKFDAVDMAAVVATKNTGLLDTLEEVQAQTIDDFIKNLTTPLYILSETLGTEEAKSEYETWAAYCEEKLKMVYERTKDIPMEERKTVYWGNTWGEEIRSTYALKNRYYEIYLAGGNLIGPEENSNFPEVTAEQLYDWDPDIILVDNHGGVPDLVMQSMYKENSKWSTLSAVKNQQLHRIPAGVFFLDKGSTTTLLVLWMAQILHPDLFEDVDILEEVKYYYQEFYEYELTDEQAQNVIDGWVTSGGE
;
A
#
# COMPACT_ATOMS: atom_id res chain seq x y z
N MET A 1 -34.85 51.16 -79.75
CA MET A 1 -33.56 50.61 -79.36
C MET A 1 -33.20 51.19 -78.02
N LYS A 2 -33.52 50.48 -76.95
CA LYS A 2 -33.21 50.89 -75.57
C LYS A 2 -32.43 49.79 -74.93
N LYS A 3 -31.17 50.07 -74.52
CA LYS A 3 -30.33 49.20 -73.80
C LYS A 3 -30.68 49.26 -72.32
N LEU A 4 -31.06 48.14 -71.71
CA LEU A 4 -31.16 47.97 -70.23
C LEU A 4 -29.80 47.59 -69.72
N ILE A 5 -29.33 48.36 -68.76
CA ILE A 5 -28.14 48.04 -67.96
C ILE A 5 -28.67 47.36 -66.63
N ALA A 6 -28.31 46.12 -66.45
CA ALA A 6 -28.57 45.42 -65.22
C ALA A 6 -27.41 45.66 -64.27
N GLY A 7 -27.68 46.28 -63.11
CA GLY A 7 -26.75 46.44 -62.03
C GLY A 7 -26.75 45.18 -61.13
N VAL A 8 -25.58 44.63 -60.97
CA VAL A 8 -25.34 43.51 -60.01
C VAL A 8 -24.98 44.12 -58.66
N LEU A 9 -25.88 43.95 -57.64
CA LEU A 9 -25.58 44.23 -56.26
C LEU A 9 -24.86 43.03 -55.68
N SER A 10 -23.59 43.15 -55.36
CA SER A 10 -22.84 42.17 -54.58
C SER A 10 -23.11 42.41 -53.08
N ALA A 11 -23.87 41.53 -52.46
CA ALA A 11 -24.00 41.48 -51.03
C ALA A 11 -22.76 40.77 -50.44
N VAL A 12 -21.93 41.53 -49.74
CA VAL A 12 -20.83 40.96 -48.92
C VAL A 12 -21.44 40.48 -47.61
N MET A 13 -21.59 39.18 -47.49
CA MET A 13 -21.91 38.56 -46.19
C MET A 13 -20.63 38.52 -45.32
N CYS A 14 -20.56 39.39 -44.32
CA CYS A 14 -19.58 39.27 -43.24
C CYS A 14 -19.96 38.06 -42.39
N ILE A 15 -19.25 36.95 -42.56
CA ILE A 15 -19.32 35.82 -41.65
C ILE A 15 -18.39 36.17 -40.49
N SER A 16 -18.96 36.63 -39.38
CA SER A 16 -18.24 36.70 -38.10
C SER A 16 -18.03 35.28 -37.58
N PRO A 17 -16.82 34.87 -37.26
CA PRO A 17 -16.62 33.62 -36.56
C PRO A 17 -17.19 33.77 -35.15
N VAL A 18 -18.29 33.05 -34.87
CA VAL A 18 -18.73 32.81 -33.50
C VAL A 18 -17.67 31.92 -32.89
N LEU A 19 -16.78 32.50 -32.11
CA LEU A 19 -15.98 31.76 -31.14
C LEU A 19 -16.96 31.14 -30.17
N CYS A 20 -17.29 29.88 -30.35
CA CYS A 20 -17.82 29.05 -29.28
C CYS A 20 -16.72 28.93 -28.21
N VAL A 21 -16.67 29.86 -27.30
CA VAL A 21 -16.06 29.60 -26.01
C VAL A 21 -16.98 28.54 -25.37
N SER A 22 -16.57 27.28 -25.47
CA SER A 22 -17.08 26.23 -24.64
C SER A 22 -16.71 26.66 -23.21
N ALA A 23 -17.66 27.23 -22.50
CA ALA A 23 -17.58 27.27 -21.04
C ALA A 23 -17.51 25.79 -20.66
N ALA A 24 -16.35 25.33 -20.21
CA ALA A 24 -16.27 24.12 -19.41
C ALA A 24 -17.30 24.36 -18.30
N ALA A 25 -18.38 23.59 -18.29
CA ALA A 25 -19.28 23.56 -17.15
C ALA A 25 -18.37 23.26 -15.94
N ASP A 26 -18.44 24.09 -14.90
CA ASP A 26 -17.76 23.79 -13.65
C ASP A 26 -18.19 22.37 -13.27
N ALA A 27 -17.29 21.41 -13.38
CA ALA A 27 -17.56 20.04 -13.00
C ALA A 27 -17.96 20.08 -11.52
N GLU A 28 -19.05 19.41 -11.17
CA GLU A 28 -19.49 19.32 -9.79
C GLU A 28 -18.33 18.76 -8.96
N LYS A 29 -17.99 19.43 -7.84
CA LYS A 29 -16.92 19.03 -6.94
C LYS A 29 -17.50 18.74 -5.56
N HIS A 30 -16.86 17.87 -4.80
CA HIS A 30 -17.09 17.70 -3.38
C HIS A 30 -15.79 17.95 -2.61
N VAL A 31 -15.90 18.25 -1.32
CA VAL A 31 -14.76 18.54 -0.46
C VAL A 31 -14.54 17.37 0.49
N ILE A 32 -13.31 16.91 0.56
CA ILE A 32 -12.89 15.90 1.54
C ILE A 32 -11.81 16.49 2.46
N THR A 33 -11.72 15.95 3.67
CA THR A 33 -10.55 16.19 4.56
C THR A 33 -9.66 14.97 4.47
N GLU A 34 -8.44 15.15 3.94
CA GLU A 34 -7.48 14.07 3.75
C GLU A 34 -6.54 13.89 4.98
N LEU A 35 -5.59 12.96 4.91
CA LEU A 35 -4.78 12.51 6.04
C LEU A 35 -3.94 13.60 6.73
N LEU A 36 -3.52 14.63 5.99
CA LEU A 36 -2.77 15.77 6.55
C LEU A 36 -3.71 16.86 7.12
N GLY A 37 -5.04 16.63 7.08
CA GLY A 37 -6.04 17.58 7.53
C GLY A 37 -6.31 18.72 6.53
N ARG A 38 -5.84 18.58 5.26
CA ARG A 38 -6.18 19.54 4.20
C ARG A 38 -7.60 19.27 3.70
N GLU A 39 -8.32 20.34 3.40
CA GLU A 39 -9.54 20.26 2.60
C GLU A 39 -9.16 20.26 1.12
N VAL A 40 -9.59 19.24 0.38
CA VAL A 40 -9.30 19.07 -1.05
C VAL A 40 -10.63 19.04 -1.81
N GLU A 41 -10.75 19.90 -2.81
CA GLU A 41 -11.85 19.85 -3.77
C GLU A 41 -11.60 18.76 -4.81
N VAL A 42 -12.45 17.74 -4.84
CA VAL A 42 -12.34 16.58 -5.72
C VAL A 42 -13.46 16.61 -6.74
N PRO A 43 -13.20 16.37 -8.04
CA PRO A 43 -14.25 16.24 -9.04
C PRO A 43 -15.24 15.12 -8.66
N SER A 44 -16.55 15.37 -8.80
CA SER A 44 -17.56 14.32 -8.55
C SER A 44 -17.52 13.22 -9.63
N GLU A 45 -16.97 13.50 -10.79
CA GLU A 45 -16.72 12.53 -11.85
C GLU A 45 -15.21 12.35 -12.01
N ILE A 46 -14.68 11.18 -11.61
CA ILE A 46 -13.28 10.82 -11.70
C ILE A 46 -13.15 9.70 -12.74
N ASN A 47 -12.37 9.93 -13.79
CA ASN A 47 -12.17 8.99 -14.89
C ASN A 47 -10.73 8.48 -14.96
N ARG A 48 -9.75 9.28 -14.49
CA ARG A 48 -8.32 8.97 -14.62
C ARG A 48 -7.58 9.28 -13.33
N ILE A 49 -7.07 8.22 -12.71
CA ILE A 49 -6.40 8.27 -11.40
C ILE A 49 -4.91 7.99 -11.56
N ALA A 50 -4.08 8.83 -10.95
CA ALA A 50 -2.68 8.54 -10.71
C ALA A 50 -2.49 8.01 -9.27
N ALA A 51 -2.36 6.70 -9.13
CA ALA A 51 -2.13 6.04 -7.85
C ALA A 51 -0.62 5.83 -7.62
N ILE A 52 0.04 6.84 -7.04
CA ILE A 52 1.50 6.91 -6.98
C ILE A 52 2.08 6.48 -5.64
N ALA A 53 1.40 6.78 -4.54
CA ALA A 53 1.94 6.54 -3.20
C ALA A 53 1.74 5.10 -2.74
N GLY A 54 2.84 4.36 -2.53
CA GLY A 54 2.82 3.03 -1.91
C GLY A 54 1.76 2.09 -2.49
N PRO A 55 0.92 1.47 -1.65
CA PRO A 55 -0.10 0.50 -2.07
C PRO A 55 -1.39 1.12 -2.61
N THR A 56 -1.42 2.41 -2.95
CA THR A 56 -2.68 3.10 -3.25
C THR A 56 -3.34 2.61 -4.55
N TYR A 57 -2.59 2.00 -5.47
CA TYR A 57 -3.19 1.40 -6.66
C TYR A 57 -4.07 0.19 -6.30
N GLU A 58 -3.67 -0.63 -5.33
CA GLU A 58 -4.51 -1.74 -4.86
C GLU A 58 -5.74 -1.23 -4.10
N MET A 59 -5.59 -0.17 -3.31
CA MET A 59 -6.70 0.43 -2.58
C MET A 59 -7.75 1.03 -3.53
N VAL A 60 -7.32 1.72 -4.59
CA VAL A 60 -8.22 2.23 -5.63
C VAL A 60 -8.90 1.07 -6.35
N TYR A 61 -8.19 -0.02 -6.60
CA TYR A 61 -8.73 -1.23 -7.20
C TYR A 61 -9.83 -1.84 -6.33
N MET A 62 -9.54 -2.09 -5.05
CA MET A 62 -10.48 -2.65 -4.08
C MET A 62 -11.78 -1.84 -3.95
N LEU A 63 -11.73 -0.54 -4.22
CA LEU A 63 -12.88 0.36 -4.18
C LEU A 63 -13.66 0.42 -5.52
N GLY A 64 -13.57 -0.60 -6.37
CA GLY A 64 -14.31 -0.70 -7.62
C GLY A 64 -13.87 0.28 -8.71
N SER A 65 -12.64 0.81 -8.62
CA SER A 65 -12.14 1.83 -9.57
C SER A 65 -10.86 1.42 -10.31
N ALA A 66 -10.67 0.10 -10.50
CA ALA A 66 -9.51 -0.46 -11.18
C ALA A 66 -9.32 0.06 -12.62
N ASP A 67 -10.42 0.22 -13.35
CA ASP A 67 -10.47 0.68 -14.73
C ASP A 67 -10.09 2.16 -14.89
N LYS A 68 -10.12 2.92 -13.80
CA LYS A 68 -9.76 4.35 -13.78
C LYS A 68 -8.29 4.60 -13.52
N ILE A 69 -7.51 3.59 -13.13
CA ILE A 69 -6.07 3.73 -12.88
C ILE A 69 -5.35 3.96 -14.19
N ALA A 70 -4.80 5.16 -14.37
CA ALA A 70 -4.11 5.58 -15.58
C ALA A 70 -2.59 5.75 -15.41
N MET A 71 -2.13 5.93 -14.16
CA MET A 71 -0.73 6.11 -13.82
C MET A 71 -0.39 5.46 -12.47
N VAL A 72 0.73 4.77 -12.41
CA VAL A 72 1.23 4.11 -11.20
C VAL A 72 2.74 4.37 -11.03
N LYS A 73 3.26 4.07 -9.84
CA LYS A 73 4.71 4.09 -9.64
C LYS A 73 5.38 3.01 -10.48
N SER A 74 6.47 3.36 -11.18
CA SER A 74 7.30 2.40 -11.92
C SER A 74 7.80 1.27 -10.99
N GLY A 75 7.80 0.07 -11.49
CA GLY A 75 8.23 -1.11 -10.74
C GLY A 75 7.10 -1.84 -10.00
N HIS A 76 6.02 -1.15 -9.58
CA HIS A 76 4.93 -1.79 -8.84
C HIS A 76 4.30 -2.97 -9.60
N THR A 77 4.13 -2.85 -10.91
CA THR A 77 3.56 -3.91 -11.74
C THR A 77 4.58 -4.96 -12.18
N GLN A 78 5.87 -4.63 -12.16
CA GLN A 78 6.95 -5.54 -12.57
C GLN A 78 7.38 -6.44 -11.40
N ASP A 79 7.38 -5.88 -10.18
CA ASP A 79 7.84 -6.58 -8.99
C ASP A 79 6.77 -7.52 -8.42
N TYR A 80 5.49 -7.31 -8.75
CA TYR A 80 4.34 -8.05 -8.23
C TYR A 80 3.54 -8.73 -9.35
N PRO A 81 3.85 -9.97 -9.71
CA PRO A 81 3.15 -10.68 -10.79
C PRO A 81 1.64 -10.74 -10.57
N LEU A 82 1.20 -10.86 -9.32
CA LEU A 82 -0.21 -10.94 -8.98
C LEU A 82 -0.96 -9.63 -9.25
N ALA A 83 -0.30 -8.48 -9.20
CA ALA A 83 -0.91 -7.20 -9.55
C ALA A 83 -1.43 -7.18 -11.00
N LEU A 84 -0.65 -7.73 -11.94
CA LEU A 84 -1.07 -7.85 -13.35
C LEU A 84 -2.08 -8.98 -13.59
N LEU A 85 -2.06 -10.04 -12.78
CA LEU A 85 -3.04 -11.11 -12.87
C LEU A 85 -4.42 -10.67 -12.38
N THR A 86 -4.48 -9.92 -11.27
CA THR A 86 -5.73 -9.38 -10.72
C THR A 86 -6.25 -8.20 -11.55
N ASN A 87 -5.38 -7.35 -12.05
CA ASN A 87 -5.75 -6.20 -12.88
C ASN A 87 -4.86 -6.10 -14.13
N PRO A 88 -5.16 -6.82 -15.22
CA PRO A 88 -4.37 -6.79 -16.46
C PRO A 88 -4.24 -5.41 -17.10
N ALA A 89 -5.21 -4.50 -16.85
CA ALA A 89 -5.18 -3.13 -17.37
C ALA A 89 -3.98 -2.31 -16.85
N LEU A 90 -3.38 -2.71 -15.72
CA LEU A 90 -2.16 -2.07 -15.20
C LEU A 90 -0.98 -2.15 -16.17
N ALA A 91 -0.97 -3.12 -17.10
CA ALA A 91 0.09 -3.25 -18.11
C ALA A 91 0.15 -2.04 -19.05
N ASP A 92 -0.98 -1.37 -19.28
CA ASP A 92 -1.11 -0.21 -20.15
C ASP A 92 -1.00 1.13 -19.39
N CYS A 93 -0.88 1.09 -18.07
CA CYS A 93 -0.74 2.29 -17.25
C CYS A 93 0.63 2.93 -17.41
N ALA A 94 0.65 4.27 -17.39
CA ALA A 94 1.90 4.99 -17.38
C ALA A 94 2.67 4.77 -16.08
N GLY A 95 3.91 4.31 -16.18
CA GLY A 95 4.82 4.17 -15.03
C GLY A 95 5.59 5.45 -14.78
N ILE A 96 5.58 5.97 -13.55
CA ILE A 96 6.40 7.11 -13.15
C ILE A 96 7.38 6.72 -12.05
N ALA A 97 8.64 7.16 -12.19
CA ALA A 97 9.63 7.00 -11.12
C ALA A 97 9.31 7.98 -10.00
N ALA A 98 8.77 7.48 -8.89
CA ALA A 98 8.36 8.29 -7.75
C ALA A 98 8.73 7.62 -6.41
N ASN A 99 9.04 8.46 -5.44
CA ASN A 99 9.20 8.10 -4.03
C ASN A 99 8.86 9.35 -3.19
N PRO A 100 8.78 9.25 -1.86
CA PRO A 100 8.41 10.39 -1.01
C PRO A 100 9.29 11.65 -1.17
N SER A 101 10.51 11.49 -1.69
CA SER A 101 11.46 12.59 -1.90
C SER A 101 11.56 13.04 -3.37
N SER A 102 10.79 12.43 -4.28
CA SER A 102 10.82 12.78 -5.71
C SER A 102 10.20 14.14 -5.96
N THR A 103 10.75 14.83 -6.95
CA THR A 103 10.16 16.08 -7.47
C THR A 103 9.09 15.76 -8.51
N VAL A 104 7.90 16.34 -8.34
CA VAL A 104 6.78 16.21 -9.29
C VAL A 104 7.07 17.01 -10.56
N ASN A 105 6.92 16.38 -11.71
CA ASN A 105 6.77 17.03 -12.99
C ASN A 105 5.28 17.07 -13.36
N ILE A 106 4.65 18.22 -13.23
CA ILE A 106 3.20 18.41 -13.47
C ILE A 106 2.81 18.07 -14.92
N GLU A 107 3.70 18.29 -15.88
CA GLU A 107 3.42 18.02 -17.31
C GLU A 107 3.08 16.54 -17.56
N ASP A 108 3.70 15.62 -16.81
CA ASP A 108 3.43 14.18 -16.94
C ASP A 108 1.97 13.83 -16.58
N TYR A 109 1.41 14.52 -15.59
CA TYR A 109 0.03 14.31 -15.14
C TYR A 109 -0.98 15.00 -16.06
N LEU A 110 -0.66 16.21 -16.52
CA LEU A 110 -1.50 16.97 -17.46
C LEU A 110 -1.59 16.26 -18.83
N GLU A 111 -0.46 15.73 -19.35
CA GLU A 111 -0.44 14.96 -20.60
C GLU A 111 -1.34 13.73 -20.54
N LYS A 112 -1.46 13.14 -19.37
CA LYS A 112 -2.29 11.95 -19.13
C LYS A 112 -3.73 12.29 -18.73
N GLU A 113 -4.09 13.58 -18.71
CA GLU A 113 -5.45 14.05 -18.35
C GLU A 113 -5.91 13.46 -16.99
N ILE A 114 -5.03 13.52 -15.97
CA ILE A 114 -5.33 12.97 -14.63
C ILE A 114 -6.32 13.88 -13.91
N ASP A 115 -7.41 13.29 -13.41
CA ASP A 115 -8.44 13.97 -12.61
C ASP A 115 -8.10 13.96 -11.11
N LEU A 116 -7.51 12.86 -10.63
CA LEU A 116 -7.19 12.64 -9.23
C LEU A 116 -5.78 12.04 -9.08
N VAL A 117 -5.00 12.60 -8.17
CA VAL A 117 -3.70 12.04 -7.78
C VAL A 117 -3.76 11.54 -6.33
N VAL A 118 -3.37 10.29 -6.08
CA VAL A 118 -3.08 9.79 -4.74
C VAL A 118 -1.56 9.82 -4.56
N TYR A 119 -1.10 10.76 -3.75
CA TYR A 119 0.32 11.09 -3.65
C TYR A 119 0.88 10.89 -2.24
N TYR A 120 2.20 11.04 -2.12
CA TYR A 120 2.91 10.98 -0.85
C TYR A 120 2.65 12.21 0.03
N ASP A 121 2.94 12.11 1.33
CA ASP A 121 2.87 13.15 2.34
C ASP A 121 3.97 14.22 2.20
N ASN A 122 4.17 14.72 0.98
CA ASN A 122 5.14 15.76 0.64
C ASN A 122 4.44 17.08 0.31
N GLU A 123 4.25 17.92 1.32
CA GLU A 123 3.53 19.19 1.18
C GLU A 123 4.11 20.16 0.14
N ILE A 124 5.43 20.10 -0.12
CA ILE A 124 6.07 20.96 -1.12
C ILE A 124 5.62 20.53 -2.51
N GLU A 125 5.58 19.24 -2.77
CA GLU A 125 5.18 18.68 -4.06
C GLU A 125 3.67 18.76 -4.26
N LEU A 126 2.86 18.60 -3.21
CA LEU A 126 1.40 18.73 -3.26
C LEU A 126 0.96 20.13 -3.74
N LYS A 127 1.67 21.20 -3.35
CA LYS A 127 1.40 22.57 -3.81
C LYS A 127 1.51 22.75 -5.33
N LYS A 128 2.23 21.87 -6.04
CA LYS A 128 2.31 21.92 -7.49
C LYS A 128 1.03 21.46 -8.16
N PHE A 129 0.34 20.47 -7.57
CA PHE A 129 -0.98 20.05 -8.03
C PHE A 129 -2.02 21.14 -7.73
N ASP A 130 -1.98 21.74 -6.54
CA ASP A 130 -2.85 22.85 -6.17
C ASP A 130 -2.71 24.04 -7.15
N ALA A 131 -1.48 24.32 -7.63
CA ALA A 131 -1.20 25.43 -8.56
C ALA A 131 -1.86 25.27 -9.94
N VAL A 132 -2.29 24.07 -10.31
CA VAL A 132 -2.96 23.75 -11.57
C VAL A 132 -4.39 23.25 -11.38
N ASP A 133 -4.96 23.43 -10.18
CA ASP A 133 -6.32 22.99 -9.80
C ASP A 133 -6.55 21.48 -10.01
N MET A 134 -5.51 20.68 -9.79
CA MET A 134 -5.55 19.22 -9.87
C MET A 134 -5.75 18.62 -8.47
N ALA A 135 -6.79 17.84 -8.27
CA ALA A 135 -7.03 17.19 -6.99
C ALA A 135 -5.89 16.23 -6.62
N ALA A 136 -5.23 16.47 -5.48
CA ALA A 136 -4.18 15.60 -4.96
C ALA A 136 -4.43 15.27 -3.49
N VAL A 137 -4.61 14.00 -3.20
CA VAL A 137 -5.01 13.45 -1.90
C VAL A 137 -3.90 12.63 -1.30
N VAL A 138 -3.68 12.78 0.00
CA VAL A 138 -2.81 11.92 0.80
C VAL A 138 -3.67 10.96 1.62
N ALA A 139 -3.61 9.69 1.28
CA ALA A 139 -4.31 8.64 2.01
C ALA A 139 -3.39 7.84 2.94
N THR A 140 -2.08 7.83 2.67
CA THR A 140 -1.09 7.09 3.47
C THR A 140 0.10 7.98 3.83
N LYS A 141 0.69 7.74 5.01
CA LYS A 141 2.00 8.32 5.38
C LYS A 141 3.09 7.26 5.29
N ASN A 142 4.23 7.63 4.72
CA ASN A 142 5.37 6.72 4.58
C ASN A 142 5.98 6.33 5.94
N THR A 143 5.83 7.17 6.97
CA THR A 143 6.36 6.98 8.33
C THR A 143 5.37 6.36 9.32
N GLY A 144 4.19 5.92 8.84
CA GLY A 144 3.06 5.53 9.69
C GLY A 144 2.25 6.72 10.22
N LEU A 145 1.13 6.45 10.85
CA LEU A 145 0.21 7.49 11.37
C LEU A 145 0.66 8.07 12.71
N LEU A 146 1.42 7.29 13.49
CA LEU A 146 1.91 7.68 14.82
C LEU A 146 3.41 7.98 14.75
N ASP A 147 3.83 8.99 15.50
CA ASP A 147 5.19 9.52 15.40
C ASP A 147 6.17 8.86 16.38
N THR A 148 5.69 8.30 17.48
CA THR A 148 6.51 7.72 18.54
C THR A 148 6.14 6.28 18.88
N LEU A 149 7.11 5.53 19.43
CA LEU A 149 6.84 4.17 19.93
C LEU A 149 5.87 4.21 21.13
N GLU A 150 5.95 5.25 21.99
CA GLU A 150 5.03 5.40 23.12
C GLU A 150 3.58 5.53 22.66
N GLU A 151 3.31 6.33 21.62
CA GLU A 151 1.97 6.44 21.02
C GLU A 151 1.49 5.12 20.45
N VAL A 152 2.37 4.38 19.76
CA VAL A 152 2.05 3.06 19.21
C VAL A 152 1.72 2.06 20.33
N GLN A 153 2.50 2.04 21.41
CA GLN A 153 2.27 1.15 22.55
C GLN A 153 1.01 1.49 23.35
N ALA A 154 0.61 2.76 23.34
CA ALA A 154 -0.59 3.23 24.04
C ALA A 154 -1.89 2.96 23.27
N GLN A 155 -1.84 2.50 22.02
CA GLN A 155 -3.03 2.19 21.21
C GLN A 155 -3.86 1.11 21.87
N THR A 156 -5.18 1.26 21.80
CA THR A 156 -6.12 0.15 21.95
C THR A 156 -6.27 -0.61 20.63
N ILE A 157 -6.88 -1.78 20.68
CA ILE A 157 -7.23 -2.53 19.44
C ILE A 157 -8.14 -1.71 18.52
N ASP A 158 -9.08 -0.94 19.08
CA ASP A 158 -9.99 -0.11 18.30
C ASP A 158 -9.24 1.07 17.63
N ASP A 159 -8.25 1.66 18.33
CA ASP A 159 -7.38 2.69 17.73
C ASP A 159 -6.54 2.13 16.57
N PHE A 160 -5.99 0.93 16.74
CA PHE A 160 -5.22 0.27 15.69
C PHE A 160 -6.09 -0.02 14.46
N ILE A 161 -7.28 -0.60 14.65
CA ILE A 161 -8.23 -0.87 13.55
C ILE A 161 -8.60 0.43 12.84
N LYS A 162 -8.93 1.47 13.59
CA LYS A 162 -9.23 2.78 13.02
C LYS A 162 -8.06 3.33 12.19
N ASN A 163 -6.84 3.27 12.70
CA ASN A 163 -5.65 3.75 12.01
C ASN A 163 -5.40 2.93 10.74
N LEU A 164 -5.56 1.60 10.79
CA LEU A 164 -5.42 0.71 9.66
C LEU A 164 -6.43 0.99 8.55
N THR A 165 -7.68 1.27 8.92
CA THR A 165 -8.78 1.45 7.95
C THR A 165 -8.88 2.88 7.41
N THR A 166 -8.28 3.86 8.06
CA THR A 166 -8.32 5.28 7.67
C THR A 166 -7.89 5.54 6.22
N PRO A 167 -6.80 4.95 5.68
CA PRO A 167 -6.40 5.17 4.29
C PRO A 167 -7.48 4.82 3.27
N LEU A 168 -8.10 3.66 3.42
CA LEU A 168 -9.15 3.20 2.50
C LEU A 168 -10.45 3.99 2.69
N TYR A 169 -10.76 4.41 3.94
CA TYR A 169 -11.85 5.33 4.22
C TYR A 169 -11.70 6.66 3.46
N ILE A 170 -10.52 7.29 3.56
CA ILE A 170 -10.24 8.54 2.85
C ILE A 170 -10.42 8.37 1.33
N LEU A 171 -9.93 7.27 0.77
CA LEU A 171 -10.08 6.99 -0.66
C LEU A 171 -11.54 6.73 -1.05
N SER A 172 -12.33 6.03 -0.23
CA SER A 172 -13.75 5.81 -0.49
C SER A 172 -14.54 7.11 -0.51
N GLU A 173 -14.28 8.04 0.44
CA GLU A 173 -14.85 9.38 0.46
C GLU A 173 -14.39 10.22 -0.75
N THR A 174 -13.11 10.05 -1.14
CA THR A 174 -12.52 10.73 -2.30
C THR A 174 -13.21 10.30 -3.60
N LEU A 175 -13.42 9.00 -3.80
CA LEU A 175 -14.15 8.48 -4.97
C LEU A 175 -15.62 8.82 -4.93
N GLY A 176 -16.21 8.95 -3.74
CA GLY A 176 -17.57 9.45 -3.50
C GLY A 176 -18.71 8.59 -4.05
N THR A 177 -18.42 7.37 -4.56
CA THR A 177 -19.42 6.45 -5.10
C THR A 177 -20.02 5.58 -4.00
N GLU A 178 -21.26 5.14 -4.17
CA GLU A 178 -21.89 4.18 -3.23
C GLU A 178 -21.17 2.83 -3.24
N GLU A 179 -20.62 2.43 -4.39
CA GLU A 179 -19.79 1.23 -4.53
C GLU A 179 -18.54 1.33 -3.67
N ALA A 180 -17.74 2.39 -3.81
CA ALA A 180 -16.51 2.58 -3.03
C ALA A 180 -16.78 2.60 -1.51
N LYS A 181 -17.93 3.16 -1.08
CA LYS A 181 -18.33 3.14 0.33
C LYS A 181 -18.67 1.74 0.81
N SER A 182 -19.44 0.99 0.01
CA SER A 182 -19.85 -0.39 0.32
C SER A 182 -18.63 -1.32 0.41
N GLU A 183 -17.69 -1.18 -0.53
CA GLU A 183 -16.44 -1.96 -0.53
C GLU A 183 -15.58 -1.65 0.70
N TYR A 184 -15.44 -0.36 1.04
CA TYR A 184 -14.76 0.03 2.27
C TYR A 184 -15.41 -0.57 3.51
N GLU A 185 -16.74 -0.47 3.65
CA GLU A 185 -17.48 -0.98 4.82
C GLU A 185 -17.30 -2.49 4.97
N THR A 186 -17.37 -3.24 3.86
CA THR A 186 -17.17 -4.69 3.84
C THR A 186 -15.75 -5.06 4.28
N TRP A 187 -14.75 -4.39 3.72
CA TRP A 187 -13.36 -4.63 4.09
C TRP A 187 -13.04 -4.19 5.53
N ALA A 188 -13.57 -3.07 6.00
CA ALA A 188 -13.36 -2.60 7.37
C ALA A 188 -13.98 -3.56 8.39
N ALA A 189 -15.16 -4.11 8.11
CA ALA A 189 -15.80 -5.13 8.95
C ALA A 189 -14.97 -6.42 9.01
N TYR A 190 -14.42 -6.87 7.89
CA TYR A 190 -13.48 -7.99 7.85
C TYR A 190 -12.25 -7.73 8.73
N CYS A 191 -11.61 -6.57 8.60
CA CYS A 191 -10.46 -6.20 9.42
C CYS A 191 -10.81 -6.21 10.92
N GLU A 192 -11.94 -5.62 11.30
CA GLU A 192 -12.39 -5.58 12.68
C GLU A 192 -12.62 -6.99 13.25
N GLU A 193 -13.33 -7.85 12.51
CA GLU A 193 -13.60 -9.24 12.93
C GLU A 193 -12.30 -10.01 13.17
N LYS A 194 -11.39 -10.02 12.18
CA LYS A 194 -10.18 -10.84 12.24
C LYS A 194 -9.18 -10.31 13.27
N LEU A 195 -8.97 -9.01 13.34
CA LEU A 195 -8.02 -8.42 14.28
C LEU A 195 -8.51 -8.53 15.73
N LYS A 196 -9.81 -8.37 15.98
CA LYS A 196 -10.38 -8.61 17.31
C LYS A 196 -10.30 -10.08 17.70
N MET A 197 -10.51 -11.01 16.76
CA MET A 197 -10.34 -12.44 17.03
C MET A 197 -8.89 -12.77 17.44
N VAL A 198 -7.89 -12.22 16.73
CA VAL A 198 -6.48 -12.39 17.09
C VAL A 198 -6.20 -11.78 18.46
N TYR A 199 -6.64 -10.55 18.71
CA TYR A 199 -6.45 -9.85 19.98
C TYR A 199 -7.03 -10.65 21.16
N GLU A 200 -8.26 -11.15 21.08
CA GLU A 200 -8.89 -11.92 22.14
C GLU A 200 -8.14 -13.20 22.50
N ARG A 201 -7.44 -13.79 21.54
CA ARG A 201 -6.64 -15.01 21.76
C ARG A 201 -5.25 -14.73 22.34
N THR A 202 -4.70 -13.53 22.15
CA THR A 202 -3.30 -13.22 22.49
C THR A 202 -3.13 -12.20 23.62
N LYS A 203 -4.17 -11.40 23.94
CA LYS A 203 -4.10 -10.27 24.88
C LYS A 203 -3.62 -10.65 26.28
N ASP A 204 -3.93 -11.86 26.72
CA ASP A 204 -3.61 -12.34 28.09
C ASP A 204 -2.25 -13.05 28.16
N ILE A 205 -1.50 -13.15 27.05
CA ILE A 205 -0.14 -13.72 27.05
C ILE A 205 0.81 -12.69 27.69
N PRO A 206 1.45 -13.01 28.82
CA PRO A 206 2.41 -12.12 29.46
C PRO A 206 3.59 -11.79 28.53
N MET A 207 4.11 -10.57 28.61
CA MET A 207 5.20 -10.12 27.71
C MET A 207 6.44 -11.03 27.80
N GLU A 208 6.76 -11.52 28.97
CA GLU A 208 7.89 -12.43 29.25
C GLU A 208 7.72 -13.84 28.65
N GLU A 209 6.49 -14.23 28.31
CA GLU A 209 6.18 -15.51 27.68
C GLU A 209 6.05 -15.42 26.17
N ARG A 210 6.06 -14.19 25.61
CA ARG A 210 5.96 -13.96 24.17
C ARG A 210 7.28 -14.28 23.48
N LYS A 211 7.21 -14.99 22.34
CA LYS A 211 8.41 -15.21 21.50
C LYS A 211 8.97 -13.87 21.03
N THR A 212 10.29 -13.76 21.10
CA THR A 212 10.99 -12.59 20.57
C THR A 212 11.06 -12.65 19.04
N VAL A 213 10.69 -11.57 18.39
CA VAL A 213 10.65 -11.44 16.92
C VAL A 213 11.57 -10.33 16.47
N TYR A 214 12.48 -10.63 15.58
CA TYR A 214 13.27 -9.65 14.86
C TYR A 214 12.76 -9.50 13.42
N TRP A 215 12.49 -8.28 13.00
CA TRP A 215 12.08 -7.98 11.63
C TRP A 215 13.27 -7.48 10.84
N GLY A 216 13.90 -8.35 10.06
CA GLY A 216 15.11 -8.05 9.30
C GLY A 216 14.83 -7.57 7.89
N ASN A 217 15.48 -6.47 7.50
CA ASN A 217 15.44 -5.95 6.14
C ASN A 217 16.62 -6.51 5.33
N THR A 218 16.36 -6.89 4.07
CA THR A 218 17.33 -7.56 3.19
C THR A 218 17.95 -6.62 2.15
N TRP A 219 18.24 -5.39 2.52
CA TRP A 219 18.98 -4.48 1.63
C TRP A 219 20.40 -4.98 1.42
N GLY A 220 20.60 -5.71 0.33
CA GLY A 220 21.83 -6.42 0.01
C GLY A 220 21.76 -7.91 0.37
N GLU A 221 22.91 -8.55 0.52
CA GLU A 221 23.04 -10.00 0.75
C GLU A 221 22.98 -10.44 2.22
N GLU A 222 22.80 -9.50 3.15
CA GLU A 222 22.76 -9.76 4.58
C GLU A 222 21.64 -8.99 5.27
N ILE A 223 21.12 -9.54 6.36
CA ILE A 223 20.22 -8.81 7.26
C ILE A 223 21.06 -7.78 8.03
N ARG A 224 20.88 -6.50 7.73
CA ARG A 224 21.66 -5.41 8.34
C ARG A 224 20.82 -4.33 8.97
N SER A 225 19.57 -4.21 8.56
CA SER A 225 18.65 -3.17 9.04
C SER A 225 17.32 -3.77 9.39
N THR A 226 16.59 -3.06 10.21
CA THR A 226 15.23 -3.39 10.56
C THR A 226 14.35 -2.15 10.42
N TYR A 227 13.06 -2.30 10.53
CA TYR A 227 12.19 -1.16 10.74
C TYR A 227 12.38 -0.60 12.15
N ALA A 228 12.22 0.72 12.33
CA ALA A 228 12.04 1.29 13.65
C ALA A 228 10.89 0.57 14.37
N LEU A 229 11.06 0.26 15.65
CA LEU A 229 10.07 -0.50 16.43
C LEU A 229 8.65 0.05 16.30
N LYS A 230 8.49 1.37 16.28
CA LYS A 230 7.18 2.02 16.13
C LYS A 230 6.41 1.61 14.86
N ASN A 231 7.12 1.20 13.81
CA ASN A 231 6.48 0.88 12.52
C ASN A 231 5.90 -0.53 12.46
N ARG A 232 6.29 -1.42 13.40
CA ARG A 232 5.90 -2.85 13.38
C ARG A 232 5.53 -3.40 14.74
N TYR A 233 5.60 -2.58 15.79
CA TYR A 233 5.38 -3.03 17.15
C TYR A 233 3.99 -3.61 17.34
N TYR A 234 2.97 -2.87 16.90
CA TYR A 234 1.60 -3.24 17.24
C TYR A 234 1.12 -4.48 16.50
N GLU A 235 1.52 -4.66 15.24
CA GLU A 235 1.20 -5.87 14.46
C GLU A 235 1.80 -7.13 15.11
N ILE A 236 3.06 -7.06 15.55
CA ILE A 236 3.74 -8.16 16.25
C ILE A 236 3.12 -8.37 17.63
N TYR A 237 2.86 -7.30 18.38
CA TYR A 237 2.20 -7.38 19.68
C TYR A 237 0.81 -8.02 19.59
N LEU A 238 0.02 -7.59 18.60
CA LEU A 238 -1.31 -8.11 18.33
C LEU A 238 -1.27 -9.61 17.99
N ALA A 239 -0.29 -10.02 17.17
CA ALA A 239 -0.07 -11.43 16.86
C ALA A 239 0.45 -12.26 18.05
N GLY A 240 0.70 -11.67 19.21
CA GLY A 240 1.19 -12.34 20.41
C GLY A 240 2.71 -12.44 20.52
N GLY A 241 3.47 -11.70 19.70
CA GLY A 241 4.92 -11.63 19.74
C GLY A 241 5.47 -10.47 20.56
N ASN A 242 6.78 -10.45 20.73
CA ASN A 242 7.56 -9.37 21.32
C ASN A 242 8.59 -8.89 20.30
N LEU A 243 8.33 -7.76 19.66
CA LEU A 243 9.24 -7.18 18.68
C LEU A 243 10.48 -6.62 19.37
N ILE A 244 11.65 -7.08 18.94
CA ILE A 244 12.95 -6.60 19.42
C ILE A 244 13.70 -5.89 18.29
N GLY A 245 14.45 -4.86 18.66
CA GLY A 245 15.24 -4.04 17.73
C GLY A 245 15.73 -2.75 18.39
N PRO A 246 16.45 -1.90 17.64
CA PRO A 246 16.93 -0.64 18.18
C PRO A 246 15.78 0.36 18.37
N GLU A 247 15.84 1.11 19.48
CA GLU A 247 14.86 2.15 19.82
C GLU A 247 15.07 3.48 19.06
N GLU A 248 15.92 3.48 18.05
CA GLU A 248 16.24 4.68 17.28
C GLU A 248 15.03 5.20 16.48
N ASN A 249 14.97 6.54 16.34
CA ASN A 249 13.90 7.20 15.57
C ASN A 249 14.09 7.17 14.05
N SER A 250 15.12 6.49 13.55
CA SER A 250 15.32 6.28 12.12
C SER A 250 14.32 5.24 11.58
N ASN A 251 13.78 5.45 10.39
CA ASN A 251 12.83 4.49 9.81
C ASN A 251 13.45 3.14 9.50
N PHE A 252 14.78 3.10 9.26
CA PHE A 252 15.56 1.90 8.96
C PHE A 252 16.88 1.95 9.71
N PRO A 253 16.89 1.71 11.05
CA PRO A 253 18.11 1.68 11.83
C PRO A 253 18.96 0.49 11.40
N GLU A 254 20.27 0.71 11.31
CA GLU A 254 21.21 -0.37 11.04
C GLU A 254 21.41 -1.24 12.28
N VAL A 255 21.51 -2.55 12.07
CA VAL A 255 21.76 -3.56 13.10
C VAL A 255 23.02 -4.31 12.79
N THR A 256 23.93 -4.38 13.75
CA THR A 256 25.17 -5.15 13.63
C THR A 256 24.91 -6.64 13.93
N ALA A 257 25.83 -7.49 13.46
CA ALA A 257 25.77 -8.91 13.77
C ALA A 257 25.87 -9.17 15.28
N GLU A 258 26.70 -8.40 16.00
CA GLU A 258 26.85 -8.50 17.45
C GLU A 258 25.53 -8.19 18.16
N GLN A 259 24.83 -7.13 17.76
CA GLN A 259 23.52 -6.80 18.34
C GLN A 259 22.50 -7.92 18.11
N LEU A 260 22.47 -8.51 16.91
CA LEU A 260 21.55 -9.61 16.62
C LEU A 260 21.90 -10.86 17.44
N TYR A 261 23.17 -11.12 17.71
CA TYR A 261 23.61 -12.19 18.61
C TYR A 261 23.23 -11.93 20.06
N ASP A 262 23.38 -10.69 20.52
CA ASP A 262 23.01 -10.32 21.91
C ASP A 262 21.50 -10.43 22.15
N TRP A 263 20.70 -10.15 21.14
CA TRP A 263 19.25 -10.29 21.20
C TRP A 263 18.76 -11.73 21.06
N ASP A 264 19.47 -12.56 20.28
CA ASP A 264 19.17 -13.96 19.95
C ASP A 264 17.66 -14.25 19.77
N PRO A 265 17.01 -13.66 18.74
CA PRO A 265 15.57 -13.78 18.55
C PRO A 265 15.10 -15.22 18.37
N ASP A 266 13.88 -15.52 18.87
CA ASP A 266 13.22 -16.82 18.63
C ASP A 266 12.80 -16.97 17.17
N ILE A 267 12.37 -15.85 16.54
CA ILE A 267 11.89 -15.80 15.16
C ILE A 267 12.54 -14.61 14.43
N ILE A 268 12.93 -14.83 13.19
CA ILE A 268 13.37 -13.77 12.27
C ILE A 268 12.38 -13.71 11.10
N LEU A 269 11.69 -12.56 10.97
CA LEU A 269 10.93 -12.24 9.78
C LEU A 269 11.85 -11.58 8.75
N VAL A 270 11.86 -12.12 7.53
CA VAL A 270 12.74 -11.67 6.45
C VAL A 270 11.93 -10.86 5.45
N ASP A 271 12.21 -9.58 5.38
CA ASP A 271 11.51 -8.60 4.55
C ASP A 271 11.88 -8.75 3.07
N ASN A 272 10.93 -8.45 2.20
CA ASN A 272 11.10 -8.52 0.75
C ASN A 272 11.64 -7.21 0.13
N HIS A 273 11.76 -6.12 0.91
CA HIS A 273 12.14 -4.81 0.37
C HIS A 273 13.59 -4.76 -0.10
N GLY A 274 13.76 -4.53 -1.40
CA GLY A 274 15.04 -4.17 -2.00
C GLY A 274 16.13 -5.24 -1.97
N GLY A 275 15.79 -6.49 -1.62
CA GLY A 275 16.76 -7.54 -1.41
C GLY A 275 16.40 -8.86 -2.08
N VAL A 276 17.18 -9.84 -1.74
CA VAL A 276 17.05 -11.23 -2.20
C VAL A 276 16.79 -12.13 -0.97
N PRO A 277 15.59 -12.09 -0.37
CA PRO A 277 15.29 -12.74 0.89
C PRO A 277 15.64 -14.22 0.88
N ASP A 278 15.38 -14.94 -0.21
CA ASP A 278 15.70 -16.37 -0.31
C ASP A 278 17.21 -16.64 -0.25
N LEU A 279 18.03 -15.81 -0.91
CA LEU A 279 19.48 -15.93 -0.85
C LEU A 279 20.01 -15.61 0.55
N VAL A 280 19.42 -14.63 1.21
CA VAL A 280 19.75 -14.27 2.60
C VAL A 280 19.42 -15.43 3.52
N MET A 281 18.20 -15.97 3.48
CA MET A 281 17.78 -17.11 4.30
C MET A 281 18.65 -18.35 4.03
N GLN A 282 18.92 -18.67 2.77
CA GLN A 282 19.82 -19.77 2.37
C GLN A 282 21.23 -19.55 2.92
N SER A 283 21.75 -18.31 2.89
CA SER A 283 23.08 -17.99 3.44
C SER A 283 23.13 -18.17 4.95
N MET A 284 22.05 -17.85 5.66
CA MET A 284 21.95 -18.01 7.10
C MET A 284 21.88 -19.47 7.51
N TYR A 285 21.20 -20.32 6.73
CA TYR A 285 21.10 -21.77 6.99
C TYR A 285 22.31 -22.59 6.52
N LYS A 286 23.29 -22.01 5.83
CA LYS A 286 24.50 -22.75 5.43
C LYS A 286 25.23 -23.31 6.66
N GLU A 287 25.69 -24.54 6.53
CA GLU A 287 26.57 -25.17 7.52
C GLU A 287 27.80 -24.27 7.80
N ASN A 288 28.07 -24.03 9.07
CA ASN A 288 29.15 -23.13 9.53
C ASN A 288 28.98 -21.66 9.10
N SER A 289 27.75 -21.20 8.77
CA SER A 289 27.50 -19.77 8.61
C SER A 289 27.79 -19.04 9.92
N LYS A 290 28.14 -17.76 9.82
CA LYS A 290 28.25 -16.91 11.02
C LYS A 290 26.96 -16.87 11.84
N TRP A 291 25.79 -17.14 11.24
CA TRP A 291 24.49 -17.12 11.85
C TRP A 291 24.05 -18.45 12.51
N SER A 292 24.83 -19.51 12.34
CA SER A 292 24.47 -20.88 12.79
C SER A 292 24.25 -21.02 14.29
N THR A 293 24.65 -20.04 15.10
CA THR A 293 24.47 -20.07 16.57
C THR A 293 23.19 -19.37 17.04
N LEU A 294 22.52 -18.58 16.17
CA LEU A 294 21.25 -17.94 16.49
C LEU A 294 20.15 -18.98 16.75
N SER A 295 19.32 -18.74 17.75
CA SER A 295 18.19 -19.60 18.09
C SER A 295 17.21 -19.75 16.92
N ALA A 296 16.83 -18.67 16.24
CA ALA A 296 15.98 -18.71 15.07
C ALA A 296 16.56 -19.59 13.93
N VAL A 297 17.88 -19.54 13.69
CA VAL A 297 18.53 -20.35 12.66
C VAL A 297 18.54 -21.83 13.04
N LYS A 298 18.94 -22.15 14.27
CA LYS A 298 18.96 -23.55 14.78
C LYS A 298 17.59 -24.22 14.74
N ASN A 299 16.56 -23.45 15.06
CA ASN A 299 15.18 -23.93 15.14
C ASN A 299 14.41 -23.79 13.83
N GLN A 300 15.06 -23.36 12.73
CA GLN A 300 14.45 -23.14 11.41
C GLN A 300 13.28 -22.13 11.46
N GLN A 301 13.42 -21.07 12.24
CA GLN A 301 12.43 -20.02 12.45
C GLN A 301 12.77 -18.73 11.69
N LEU A 302 13.24 -18.85 10.45
CA LEU A 302 13.32 -17.76 9.51
C LEU A 302 12.11 -17.85 8.58
N HIS A 303 11.30 -16.78 8.54
CA HIS A 303 10.09 -16.73 7.74
C HIS A 303 10.14 -15.51 6.82
N ARG A 304 9.99 -15.75 5.51
CA ARG A 304 9.84 -14.68 4.54
C ARG A 304 8.46 -14.04 4.71
N ILE A 305 8.40 -12.71 4.67
CA ILE A 305 7.14 -11.98 4.78
C ILE A 305 6.30 -12.19 3.53
N PRO A 306 5.00 -12.52 3.67
CA PRO A 306 4.10 -12.70 2.55
C PRO A 306 4.00 -11.47 1.65
N ALA A 307 3.77 -11.70 0.36
CA ALA A 307 3.53 -10.66 -0.63
C ALA A 307 2.64 -11.18 -1.76
N GLY A 308 1.77 -10.33 -2.26
CA GLY A 308 0.84 -10.67 -3.34
C GLY A 308 0.73 -9.55 -4.37
N VAL A 309 -0.40 -8.84 -4.41
CA VAL A 309 -0.56 -7.63 -5.24
C VAL A 309 0.40 -6.53 -4.78
N PHE A 310 0.69 -6.51 -3.48
CA PHE A 310 1.72 -5.68 -2.86
C PHE A 310 2.31 -6.44 -1.65
N PHE A 311 3.20 -5.81 -0.87
CA PHE A 311 3.66 -6.37 0.41
C PHE A 311 2.51 -6.41 1.43
N LEU A 312 2.35 -7.52 2.14
CA LEU A 312 1.29 -7.64 3.14
C LEU A 312 1.52 -6.73 4.38
N ASP A 313 2.73 -6.24 4.56
CA ASP A 313 3.10 -5.35 5.67
C ASP A 313 2.66 -3.90 5.47
N LYS A 314 1.94 -3.62 4.38
CA LYS A 314 1.46 -2.27 4.07
C LYS A 314 0.05 -2.33 3.47
N GLY A 315 -0.72 -1.31 3.83
CA GLY A 315 -2.01 -1.09 3.22
C GLY A 315 -3.09 -2.08 3.64
N SER A 316 -3.90 -2.48 2.70
CA SER A 316 -5.12 -3.25 2.91
C SER A 316 -4.88 -4.65 3.45
N THR A 317 -3.75 -5.27 3.15
CA THR A 317 -3.45 -6.67 3.45
C THR A 317 -2.79 -6.91 4.81
N THR A 318 -2.61 -5.87 5.63
CA THR A 318 -2.00 -5.98 6.99
C THR A 318 -2.76 -6.96 7.89
N THR A 319 -4.07 -7.08 7.73
CA THR A 319 -4.88 -8.06 8.49
C THR A 319 -4.46 -9.50 8.20
N LEU A 320 -4.21 -9.85 6.95
CA LEU A 320 -3.67 -11.17 6.57
C LEU A 320 -2.28 -11.41 7.17
N LEU A 321 -1.43 -10.38 7.20
CA LEU A 321 -0.11 -10.47 7.82
C LEU A 321 -0.21 -10.79 9.31
N VAL A 322 -1.10 -10.11 10.04
CA VAL A 322 -1.32 -10.35 11.47
C VAL A 322 -1.81 -11.78 11.73
N LEU A 323 -2.76 -12.27 10.92
CA LEU A 323 -3.25 -13.66 11.01
C LEU A 323 -2.12 -14.68 10.77
N TRP A 324 -1.34 -14.47 9.71
CA TRP A 324 -0.19 -15.32 9.38
C TRP A 324 0.86 -15.32 10.50
N MET A 325 1.20 -14.16 11.06
CA MET A 325 2.14 -14.07 12.19
C MET A 325 1.59 -14.77 13.45
N ALA A 326 0.31 -14.58 13.75
CA ALA A 326 -0.32 -15.19 14.89
C ALA A 326 -0.26 -16.73 14.82
N GLN A 327 -0.47 -17.31 13.65
CA GLN A 327 -0.37 -18.75 13.42
C GLN A 327 1.08 -19.26 13.58
N ILE A 328 2.10 -18.51 13.14
CA ILE A 328 3.51 -18.86 13.34
C ILE A 328 3.91 -18.77 14.81
N LEU A 329 3.45 -17.73 15.49
CA LEU A 329 3.79 -17.47 16.89
C LEU A 329 3.10 -18.45 17.85
N HIS A 330 1.83 -18.72 17.60
CA HIS A 330 0.94 -19.50 18.48
C HIS A 330 0.08 -20.50 17.69
N PRO A 331 0.68 -21.51 17.02
CA PRO A 331 -0.08 -22.47 16.20
C PRO A 331 -1.21 -23.14 16.96
N ASP A 332 -1.02 -23.43 18.26
CA ASP A 332 -2.03 -24.09 19.10
C ASP A 332 -3.27 -23.21 19.36
N LEU A 333 -3.12 -21.86 19.32
CA LEU A 333 -4.24 -20.93 19.49
C LEU A 333 -4.99 -20.66 18.19
N PHE A 334 -4.43 -21.06 17.04
CA PHE A 334 -4.93 -20.76 15.71
C PHE A 334 -5.06 -22.03 14.84
N GLU A 335 -5.27 -23.21 15.45
CA GLU A 335 -5.47 -24.48 14.74
C GLU A 335 -6.68 -24.47 13.80
N ASP A 336 -7.68 -23.65 14.10
CA ASP A 336 -8.91 -23.46 13.34
C ASP A 336 -8.77 -22.45 12.19
N VAL A 337 -7.63 -21.77 12.06
CA VAL A 337 -7.36 -20.79 11.01
C VAL A 337 -6.58 -21.46 9.88
N ASP A 338 -7.19 -21.56 8.72
CA ASP A 338 -6.52 -21.97 7.49
C ASP A 338 -6.07 -20.73 6.72
N ILE A 339 -4.80 -20.36 6.84
CA ILE A 339 -4.27 -19.15 6.21
C ILE A 339 -4.31 -19.21 4.67
N LEU A 340 -4.23 -20.41 4.08
CA LEU A 340 -4.35 -20.60 2.63
C LEU A 340 -5.76 -20.22 2.15
N GLU A 341 -6.77 -20.75 2.82
CA GLU A 341 -8.18 -20.44 2.50
C GLU A 341 -8.50 -18.98 2.85
N GLU A 342 -7.91 -18.41 3.89
CA GLU A 342 -8.10 -17.00 4.24
C GLU A 342 -7.52 -16.07 3.17
N VAL A 343 -6.34 -16.36 2.62
CA VAL A 343 -5.76 -15.63 1.49
C VAL A 343 -6.65 -15.76 0.25
N LYS A 344 -7.15 -16.95 -0.07
CA LYS A 344 -8.07 -17.16 -1.21
C LYS A 344 -9.35 -16.36 -1.04
N TYR A 345 -9.96 -16.42 0.15
CA TYR A 345 -11.15 -15.64 0.48
C TYR A 345 -10.90 -14.13 0.29
N TYR A 346 -9.78 -13.62 0.83
CA TYR A 346 -9.43 -12.20 0.74
C TYR A 346 -9.33 -11.74 -0.72
N TYR A 347 -8.66 -12.51 -1.57
CA TYR A 347 -8.51 -12.16 -2.98
C TYR A 347 -9.81 -12.29 -3.77
N GLN A 348 -10.64 -13.25 -3.46
CA GLN A 348 -11.95 -13.39 -4.08
C GLN A 348 -12.87 -12.23 -3.70
N GLU A 349 -12.92 -11.86 -2.43
CA GLU A 349 -13.83 -10.85 -1.89
C GLU A 349 -13.41 -9.42 -2.29
N PHE A 350 -12.10 -9.09 -2.16
CA PHE A 350 -11.63 -7.71 -2.27
C PHE A 350 -10.89 -7.39 -3.57
N TYR A 351 -10.50 -8.41 -4.33
CA TYR A 351 -9.87 -8.22 -5.64
C TYR A 351 -10.66 -8.89 -6.78
N GLU A 352 -11.82 -9.48 -6.48
CA GLU A 352 -12.66 -10.21 -7.46
C GLU A 352 -11.85 -11.26 -8.25
N TYR A 353 -10.84 -11.88 -7.61
CA TYR A 353 -9.91 -12.79 -8.23
C TYR A 353 -9.81 -14.12 -7.47
N GLU A 354 -10.20 -15.21 -8.14
CA GLU A 354 -10.14 -16.56 -7.58
C GLU A 354 -8.70 -17.12 -7.70
N LEU A 355 -7.97 -17.15 -6.57
CA LEU A 355 -6.64 -17.76 -6.52
C LEU A 355 -6.72 -19.29 -6.58
N THR A 356 -5.80 -19.90 -7.34
CA THR A 356 -5.49 -21.32 -7.17
C THR A 356 -4.75 -21.56 -5.86
N ASP A 357 -4.72 -22.81 -5.36
CA ASP A 357 -3.94 -23.18 -4.15
C ASP A 357 -2.45 -22.83 -4.33
N GLU A 358 -1.89 -23.05 -5.52
CA GLU A 358 -0.51 -22.69 -5.84
C GLU A 358 -0.28 -21.17 -5.76
N GLN A 359 -1.19 -20.36 -6.29
CA GLN A 359 -1.09 -18.91 -6.22
C GLN A 359 -1.23 -18.40 -4.80
N ALA A 360 -2.15 -18.93 -4.00
CA ALA A 360 -2.32 -18.57 -2.60
C ALA A 360 -1.08 -18.95 -1.78
N GLN A 361 -0.50 -20.12 -2.03
CA GLN A 361 0.76 -20.52 -1.40
C GLN A 361 1.91 -19.59 -1.79
N ASN A 362 1.99 -19.19 -3.07
CA ASN A 362 2.99 -18.23 -3.52
C ASN A 362 2.85 -16.86 -2.81
N VAL A 363 1.62 -16.41 -2.52
CA VAL A 363 1.39 -15.20 -1.69
C VAL A 363 1.98 -15.38 -0.30
N ILE A 364 1.71 -16.50 0.34
CA ILE A 364 2.21 -16.83 1.68
C ILE A 364 3.74 -16.91 1.69
N ASP A 365 4.33 -17.46 0.64
CA ASP A 365 5.79 -17.59 0.46
C ASP A 365 6.47 -16.29 0.00
N GLY A 366 5.70 -15.20 -0.17
CA GLY A 366 6.21 -13.90 -0.58
C GLY A 366 6.44 -13.78 -2.09
N TRP A 367 5.38 -13.85 -2.88
CA TRP A 367 5.44 -13.79 -4.35
C TRP A 367 5.83 -12.42 -4.89
N VAL A 368 7.12 -12.18 -4.95
CA VAL A 368 7.74 -11.02 -5.58
C VAL A 368 8.76 -11.54 -6.58
N THR A 369 8.69 -11.10 -7.82
CA THR A 369 9.81 -11.29 -8.74
C THR A 369 10.92 -10.37 -8.24
N SER A 370 11.91 -10.94 -7.56
CA SER A 370 13.14 -10.20 -7.31
C SER A 370 13.64 -9.65 -8.65
N GLY A 371 13.64 -8.35 -8.81
CA GLY A 371 14.29 -7.67 -9.93
C GLY A 371 15.78 -7.96 -9.87
N GLY A 372 16.17 -9.10 -10.40
CA GLY A 372 17.52 -9.59 -10.36
C GLY A 372 17.66 -10.76 -11.31
N GLU A 373 17.79 -10.50 -12.59
CA GLU A 373 18.81 -11.14 -13.41
C GLU A 373 20.05 -10.27 -13.42
#